data_82d4c017142773e0e7a72301bd082eb1
#
_entry.id   82d4c017142773e0e7a72301bd082eb1
#
_cell.length_a   1.000
_cell.length_b   1.000
_cell.length_c   1.000
_cell.angle_alpha   90.00
_cell.angle_beta   90.00
_cell.angle_gamma   90.00
#
_symmetry.space_group_name_H-M   'P 1'
#
loop_
_entity.id
_entity.type
_entity.pdbx_description
1 polymer ?
#
loop_
_entity_poly.entity_id
_entity_poly.type
_entity_poly.pdbx_seq_one_letter_code
_entity_poly.pdbx_strand_id
1 'polypeptide(L)'
;DMAGRIQAVVDGGPLFGGRRIHCCNTRIALPQLLRPGGIRRSSCAPVLGKVEIDRAVEEQLAVGEKAASPGMKYKHYAPKAHVVILRGPFQRYAQYVNNHAGAGVAALCYEGEEAALHVCALPCGREGDPSSQAQRLFDALRSLDAMGIHTAYARCPEKQGVGLAVYNRLLRAAAFE
;
A
#
# COMPACT_ATOMS: atom_id res chain seq x y z
N ASP A 1 7.18 -7.69 -15.68
CA ASP A 1 6.70 -9.06 -15.39
C ASP A 1 6.09 -9.76 -16.60
N MET A 2 5.94 -9.04 -17.72
CA MET A 2 5.45 -9.59 -19.01
C MET A 2 6.57 -9.77 -20.03
N ALA A 3 7.79 -9.39 -19.70
CA ALA A 3 8.95 -9.58 -20.58
C ALA A 3 9.13 -11.06 -20.95
N GLY A 4 9.27 -11.34 -22.25
CA GLY A 4 9.36 -12.69 -22.80
C GLY A 4 8.03 -13.47 -22.90
N ARG A 5 6.89 -12.89 -22.45
CA ARG A 5 5.56 -13.52 -22.52
C ARG A 5 4.64 -12.88 -23.54
N ILE A 6 4.93 -11.64 -23.93
CA ILE A 6 4.20 -10.90 -24.95
C ILE A 6 5.18 -10.21 -25.90
N GLN A 7 4.73 -9.94 -27.12
CA GLN A 7 5.59 -9.38 -28.18
C GLN A 7 5.87 -7.89 -28.03
N ALA A 8 4.92 -7.14 -27.45
CA ALA A 8 5.03 -5.69 -27.28
C ALA A 8 4.24 -5.21 -26.06
N VAL A 9 4.74 -4.13 -25.43
CA VAL A 9 4.05 -3.39 -24.39
C VAL A 9 3.98 -1.93 -24.83
N VAL A 10 2.78 -1.36 -24.81
CA VAL A 10 2.58 0.09 -25.00
C VAL A 10 2.42 0.69 -23.61
N ASP A 11 3.37 1.54 -23.22
CA ASP A 11 3.31 2.30 -21.98
C ASP A 11 2.59 3.62 -22.21
N GLY A 12 1.40 3.78 -21.61
CA GLY A 12 0.60 5.01 -21.66
C GLY A 12 1.10 6.12 -20.75
N GLY A 13 2.21 5.93 -20.06
CA GLY A 13 2.76 6.90 -19.12
C GLY A 13 2.06 6.95 -17.75
N PRO A 14 2.37 7.98 -16.94
CA PRO A 14 1.79 8.14 -15.61
C PRO A 14 0.29 8.40 -15.65
N LEU A 15 -0.46 7.69 -14.82
CA LEU A 15 -1.90 7.90 -14.65
C LEU A 15 -2.19 8.78 -13.45
N PHE A 16 -3.09 9.75 -13.60
CA PHE A 16 -3.65 10.49 -12.47
C PHE A 16 -4.36 9.54 -11.51
N GLY A 17 -3.94 9.54 -10.23
CA GLY A 17 -4.55 8.71 -9.18
C GLY A 17 -4.09 7.25 -9.11
N GLY A 18 -3.12 6.85 -9.91
CA GLY A 18 -2.54 5.49 -9.87
C GLY A 18 -3.48 4.40 -10.42
N ARG A 19 -2.97 3.18 -10.58
CA ARG A 19 -3.66 2.01 -11.16
C ARG A 19 -4.66 1.36 -10.21
N ARG A 20 -5.60 2.08 -9.62
CA ARG A 20 -6.46 1.47 -8.60
C ARG A 20 -7.89 1.36 -9.08
N ILE A 21 -8.31 0.11 -9.28
CA ILE A 21 -9.70 -0.26 -9.54
C ILE A 21 -10.42 -0.28 -8.20
N HIS A 22 -11.47 0.51 -8.11
CA HIS A 22 -12.43 0.46 -7.02
C HIS A 22 -13.32 -0.77 -7.18
N CYS A 23 -13.56 -1.50 -6.10
CA CYS A 23 -14.41 -2.68 -6.14
C CYS A 23 -15.44 -2.60 -5.00
N CYS A 24 -16.71 -2.58 -5.37
CA CYS A 24 -17.82 -2.60 -4.43
C CYS A 24 -18.69 -3.83 -4.65
N ASN A 25 -19.16 -4.45 -3.56
CA ASN A 25 -20.22 -5.42 -3.61
C ASN A 25 -21.56 -4.68 -3.46
N THR A 26 -22.38 -4.71 -4.50
CA THR A 26 -23.70 -4.08 -4.54
C THR A 26 -24.85 -5.10 -4.53
N ARG A 27 -24.53 -6.38 -4.37
CA ARG A 27 -25.53 -7.47 -4.33
C ARG A 27 -26.14 -7.69 -2.95
N ILE A 28 -25.72 -6.91 -1.97
CA ILE A 28 -26.20 -6.96 -0.59
C ILE A 28 -26.96 -5.67 -0.26
N ALA A 29 -27.84 -5.72 0.73
CA ALA A 29 -28.70 -4.59 1.09
C ALA A 29 -27.94 -3.29 1.40
N LEU A 30 -26.73 -3.42 1.93
CA LEU A 30 -25.83 -2.29 2.21
C LEU A 30 -24.54 -2.49 1.42
N PRO A 31 -24.30 -1.68 0.35
CA PRO A 31 -23.09 -1.78 -0.47
C PRO A 31 -21.82 -1.75 0.36
N GLN A 32 -20.89 -2.67 0.07
CA GLN A 32 -19.59 -2.76 0.76
C GLN A 32 -18.45 -2.46 -0.19
N LEU A 33 -17.52 -1.61 0.27
CA LEU A 33 -16.26 -1.36 -0.38
C LEU A 33 -15.29 -2.51 -0.08
N LEU A 34 -14.99 -3.33 -1.07
CA LEU A 34 -14.08 -4.48 -0.96
C LEU A 34 -12.62 -4.11 -1.27
N ARG A 35 -12.42 -3.10 -2.13
CA ARG A 35 -11.09 -2.64 -2.53
C ARG A 35 -11.12 -1.14 -2.77
N PRO A 36 -10.39 -0.34 -1.98
CA PRO A 36 -10.28 1.09 -2.22
C PRO A 36 -9.45 1.37 -3.49
N GLY A 37 -9.89 2.37 -4.26
CA GLY A 37 -9.26 2.79 -5.50
C GLY A 37 -9.14 4.30 -5.59
N GLY A 38 -8.98 4.84 -6.81
CA GLY A 38 -8.88 6.28 -7.06
C GLY A 38 -10.18 7.05 -6.82
N ILE A 39 -11.33 6.36 -6.77
CA ILE A 39 -12.63 6.98 -6.46
C ILE A 39 -12.83 6.97 -4.94
N ARG A 40 -13.23 8.09 -4.36
CA ARG A 40 -13.51 8.19 -2.93
C ARG A 40 -14.86 7.55 -2.61
N ARG A 41 -15.00 6.96 -1.40
CA ARG A 41 -16.28 6.44 -0.90
C ARG A 41 -17.40 7.50 -0.98
N SER A 42 -17.08 8.76 -0.67
CA SER A 42 -18.00 9.89 -0.78
C SER A 42 -18.52 10.12 -2.20
N SER A 43 -17.75 9.78 -3.23
CA SER A 43 -18.18 9.87 -4.62
C SER A 43 -19.12 8.73 -5.04
N CYS A 44 -19.12 7.62 -4.30
CA CYS A 44 -20.06 6.50 -4.53
C CYS A 44 -21.40 6.75 -3.84
N ALA A 45 -21.43 7.53 -2.76
CA ALA A 45 -22.61 7.74 -1.93
C ALA A 45 -23.82 8.35 -2.68
N PRO A 46 -23.67 9.29 -3.63
CA PRO A 46 -24.80 9.82 -4.40
C PRO A 46 -25.52 8.77 -5.26
N VAL A 47 -24.80 7.71 -5.65
CA VAL A 47 -25.35 6.64 -6.52
C VAL A 47 -25.76 5.42 -5.72
N LEU A 48 -24.97 5.04 -4.71
CA LEU A 48 -25.14 3.79 -3.94
C LEU A 48 -25.72 4.01 -2.54
N GLY A 49 -25.93 5.25 -2.13
CA GLY A 49 -26.32 5.55 -0.75
C GLY A 49 -25.18 5.32 0.23
N LYS A 50 -25.51 4.80 1.42
CA LYS A 50 -24.51 4.46 2.42
C LYS A 50 -23.67 3.29 1.94
N VAL A 51 -22.34 3.48 1.89
CA VAL A 51 -21.37 2.43 1.55
C VAL A 51 -20.52 2.12 2.78
N GLU A 52 -20.48 0.86 3.19
CA GLU A 52 -19.60 0.39 4.27
C GLU A 52 -18.25 -0.05 3.73
N ILE A 53 -17.24 -0.03 4.60
CA ILE A 53 -15.91 -0.55 4.27
C ILE A 53 -15.86 -1.98 4.80
N ASP A 54 -15.54 -2.93 3.92
CA ASP A 54 -15.32 -4.30 4.34
C ASP A 54 -14.13 -4.39 5.30
N ARG A 55 -14.24 -5.20 6.36
CA ARG A 55 -13.20 -5.36 7.38
C ARG A 55 -11.84 -5.72 6.77
N ALA A 56 -11.84 -6.55 5.76
CA ALA A 56 -10.64 -6.97 5.06
C ALA A 56 -9.91 -5.84 4.31
N VAL A 57 -10.48 -4.65 4.18
CA VAL A 57 -9.79 -3.47 3.65
C VAL A 57 -8.82 -2.90 4.68
N GLU A 58 -9.17 -2.94 5.96
CA GLU A 58 -8.42 -2.31 7.06
C GLU A 58 -7.64 -3.30 7.92
N GLU A 59 -8.00 -4.59 7.87
CA GLU A 59 -7.42 -5.66 8.67
C GLU A 59 -6.90 -6.80 7.78
N GLN A 60 -6.05 -7.63 8.35
CA GLN A 60 -5.64 -8.88 7.71
C GLN A 60 -6.79 -9.90 7.77
N LEU A 61 -6.94 -10.66 6.69
CA LEU A 61 -7.85 -11.82 6.69
C LEU A 61 -7.28 -12.92 7.58
N ALA A 62 -8.15 -13.55 8.38
CA ALA A 62 -7.77 -14.71 9.15
C ALA A 62 -7.45 -15.91 8.24
N VAL A 63 -6.66 -16.85 8.76
CA VAL A 63 -6.33 -18.09 8.04
C VAL A 63 -7.63 -18.86 7.75
N GLY A 64 -7.88 -19.13 6.48
CA GLY A 64 -9.09 -19.83 6.01
C GLY A 64 -10.27 -18.92 5.66
N GLU A 65 -10.21 -17.63 5.91
CA GLU A 65 -11.26 -16.68 5.55
C GLU A 65 -11.35 -16.48 4.03
N LYS A 66 -12.57 -16.48 3.50
CA LYS A 66 -12.82 -16.32 2.05
C LYS A 66 -12.67 -14.85 1.65
N ALA A 67 -11.74 -14.58 0.75
CA ALA A 67 -11.55 -13.25 0.20
C ALA A 67 -12.74 -12.85 -0.68
N ALA A 68 -13.37 -11.71 -0.38
CA ALA A 68 -14.53 -11.21 -1.10
C ALA A 68 -14.18 -10.52 -2.43
N SER A 69 -12.90 -10.23 -2.70
CA SER A 69 -12.47 -9.65 -3.98
C SER A 69 -11.15 -10.24 -4.49
N PRO A 70 -10.91 -10.23 -5.81
CA PRO A 70 -9.62 -10.61 -6.39
C PRO A 70 -8.48 -9.74 -5.81
N GLY A 71 -7.35 -10.37 -5.50
CA GLY A 71 -6.18 -9.68 -4.93
C GLY A 71 -6.18 -9.56 -3.40
N MET A 72 -7.25 -9.98 -2.72
CA MET A 72 -7.25 -10.13 -1.25
C MET A 72 -6.65 -11.47 -0.81
N LYS A 73 -6.66 -12.48 -1.68
CA LYS A 73 -6.25 -13.87 -1.37
C LYS A 73 -4.82 -14.19 -1.79
N TYR A 74 -4.27 -13.49 -2.77
CA TYR A 74 -2.99 -13.87 -3.36
C TYR A 74 -1.92 -12.81 -3.10
N LYS A 75 -0.69 -13.28 -2.91
CA LYS A 75 0.54 -12.48 -2.81
C LYS A 75 0.88 -11.87 -4.17
N HIS A 76 0.07 -10.93 -4.63
CA HIS A 76 0.36 -10.19 -5.85
C HIS A 76 1.17 -8.94 -5.52
N TYR A 77 2.41 -8.87 -6.02
CA TYR A 77 3.31 -7.72 -5.89
C TYR A 77 3.73 -7.40 -4.43
N ALA A 78 3.68 -8.35 -3.52
CA ALA A 78 4.34 -8.19 -2.23
C ALA A 78 5.84 -8.42 -2.42
N PRO A 79 6.70 -7.61 -1.80
CA PRO A 79 8.13 -7.84 -1.79
C PRO A 79 8.45 -9.13 -1.04
N LYS A 80 9.67 -9.65 -1.25
CA LYS A 80 10.22 -10.74 -0.42
C LYS A 80 10.57 -10.25 0.98
N ALA A 81 10.84 -8.95 1.11
CA ALA A 81 11.13 -8.31 2.37
C ALA A 81 9.94 -8.38 3.33
N HIS A 82 10.20 -8.66 4.59
CA HIS A 82 9.22 -8.50 5.68
C HIS A 82 8.93 -7.01 5.87
N VAL A 83 7.69 -6.59 5.62
CA VAL A 83 7.27 -5.20 5.74
C VAL A 83 6.52 -4.99 7.04
N VAL A 84 7.03 -4.09 7.87
CA VAL A 84 6.43 -3.73 9.17
C VAL A 84 5.88 -2.31 9.11
N ILE A 85 4.58 -2.14 9.35
CA ILE A 85 3.93 -0.83 9.35
C ILE A 85 4.01 -0.22 10.75
N LEU A 86 4.72 0.89 10.88
CA LEU A 86 4.87 1.60 12.14
C LEU A 86 3.94 2.82 12.19
N ARG A 87 3.16 2.92 13.27
CA ARG A 87 2.24 4.05 13.53
C ARG A 87 2.85 5.01 14.52
N GLY A 88 2.62 6.28 14.32
CA GLY A 88 3.04 7.34 15.23
C GLY A 88 3.77 8.48 14.53
N PRO A 89 4.21 9.49 15.31
CA PRO A 89 4.95 10.63 14.80
C PRO A 89 6.32 10.20 14.24
N PHE A 90 6.85 10.99 13.32
CA PHE A 90 8.11 10.69 12.63
C PHE A 90 9.27 10.44 13.61
N GLN A 91 9.38 11.21 14.68
CA GLN A 91 10.48 11.07 15.65
C GLN A 91 10.53 9.67 16.28
N ARG A 92 9.37 9.10 16.63
CA ARG A 92 9.29 7.74 17.17
C ARG A 92 9.59 6.68 16.10
N TYR A 93 9.12 6.92 14.88
CA TYR A 93 9.44 6.06 13.73
C TYR A 93 10.94 6.04 13.48
N ALA A 94 11.59 7.20 13.35
CA ALA A 94 13.01 7.31 13.09
C ALA A 94 13.85 6.66 14.22
N GLN A 95 13.48 6.92 15.49
CA GLN A 95 14.14 6.30 16.63
C GLN A 95 14.04 4.77 16.58
N TYR A 96 12.85 4.24 16.31
CA TYR A 96 12.64 2.80 16.22
C TYR A 96 13.47 2.19 15.08
N VAL A 97 13.41 2.76 13.89
CA VAL A 97 14.14 2.30 12.70
C VAL A 97 15.65 2.33 12.95
N ASN A 98 16.18 3.44 13.50
CA ASN A 98 17.61 3.58 13.79
C ASN A 98 18.11 2.61 14.86
N ASN A 99 17.26 2.28 15.84
CA ASN A 99 17.59 1.25 16.86
C ASN A 99 17.61 -0.17 16.27
N HIS A 100 16.98 -0.38 15.12
CA HIS A 100 16.94 -1.67 14.40
C HIS A 100 17.74 -1.62 13.10
N ALA A 101 18.64 -0.62 12.97
CA ALA A 101 19.49 -0.50 11.78
C ALA A 101 20.43 -1.69 11.66
N GLY A 102 20.57 -2.19 10.41
CA GLY A 102 21.43 -3.33 10.11
C GLY A 102 21.49 -3.61 8.62
N ALA A 103 22.32 -4.58 8.24
CA ALA A 103 22.40 -5.04 6.87
C ALA A 103 21.05 -5.61 6.41
N GLY A 104 20.59 -5.21 5.20
CA GLY A 104 19.32 -5.67 4.64
C GLY A 104 18.07 -5.03 5.27
N VAL A 105 18.23 -3.95 6.06
CA VAL A 105 17.12 -3.17 6.62
C VAL A 105 16.91 -1.91 5.80
N ALA A 106 15.66 -1.57 5.49
CA ALA A 106 15.28 -0.34 4.81
C ALA A 106 14.11 0.37 5.51
N ALA A 107 13.94 1.64 5.20
CA ALA A 107 12.84 2.48 5.66
C ALA A 107 12.02 2.98 4.47
N LEU A 108 10.72 2.72 4.48
CA LEU A 108 9.76 3.36 3.58
C LEU A 108 9.23 4.62 4.29
N CYS A 109 9.79 5.77 3.92
CA CYS A 109 9.56 7.05 4.58
C CYS A 109 8.89 8.06 3.64
N TYR A 110 8.59 9.26 4.12
CA TYR A 110 8.13 10.35 3.26
C TYR A 110 9.31 11.21 2.80
N GLU A 111 9.12 11.95 1.71
CA GLU A 111 10.13 12.87 1.15
C GLU A 111 10.58 13.88 2.21
N GLY A 112 11.89 14.01 2.37
CA GLY A 112 12.53 14.91 3.36
C GLY A 112 12.83 14.26 4.71
N GLU A 113 12.39 13.02 4.95
CA GLU A 113 12.67 12.28 6.20
C GLU A 113 14.00 11.47 6.13
N GLU A 114 14.57 11.32 4.94
CA GLU A 114 15.68 10.40 4.64
C GLU A 114 16.92 10.70 5.49
N ALA A 115 17.24 11.97 5.67
CA ALA A 115 18.46 12.40 6.37
C ALA A 115 18.53 12.00 7.86
N ALA A 116 17.38 11.69 8.47
CA ALA A 116 17.31 11.29 9.88
C ALA A 116 17.35 9.76 10.07
N LEU A 117 17.45 8.98 9.00
CA LEU A 117 17.40 7.52 9.02
C LEU A 117 18.79 6.94 8.76
N HIS A 118 19.23 6.02 9.62
CA HIS A 118 20.54 5.36 9.53
C HIS A 118 20.48 4.03 8.75
N VAL A 119 19.48 3.87 7.91
CA VAL A 119 19.27 2.71 7.03
C VAL A 119 19.03 3.20 5.61
N CYS A 120 18.94 2.27 4.66
CA CYS A 120 18.51 2.61 3.30
C CYS A 120 17.11 3.20 3.34
N ALA A 121 16.98 4.49 3.04
CA ALA A 121 15.71 5.21 3.03
C ALA A 121 15.13 5.27 1.61
N LEU A 122 13.89 4.82 1.47
CA LEU A 122 13.14 4.79 0.21
C LEU A 122 11.92 5.71 0.34
N PRO A 123 11.94 6.91 -0.24
CA PRO A 123 10.84 7.84 -0.15
C PRO A 123 9.62 7.35 -0.94
N CYS A 124 8.49 7.26 -0.24
CA CYS A 124 7.20 6.78 -0.76
C CYS A 124 6.20 7.93 -0.99
N GLY A 125 6.67 9.09 -1.46
CA GLY A 125 5.85 10.28 -1.66
C GLY A 125 5.88 11.22 -0.46
N ARG A 126 5.01 12.23 -0.47
CA ARG A 126 4.99 13.31 0.54
C ARG A 126 4.04 12.99 1.68
N GLU A 127 4.40 13.43 2.88
CA GLU A 127 3.45 13.43 4.01
C GLU A 127 2.24 14.31 3.68
N GLY A 128 1.03 13.85 3.99
CA GLY A 128 -0.21 14.58 3.68
C GLY A 128 -0.63 14.57 2.20
N ASP A 129 0.15 13.97 1.28
CA ASP A 129 -0.22 13.80 -0.13
C ASP A 129 -0.40 12.33 -0.51
N PRO A 130 -1.58 11.74 -0.26
CA PRO A 130 -1.85 10.36 -0.59
C PRO A 130 -1.74 10.03 -2.09
N SER A 131 -1.85 11.03 -2.96
CA SER A 131 -1.72 10.82 -4.41
C SER A 131 -0.28 10.54 -4.79
N SER A 132 0.67 11.32 -4.28
CA SER A 132 2.10 11.06 -4.48
C SER A 132 2.52 9.71 -3.87
N GLN A 133 2.00 9.41 -2.68
CA GLN A 133 2.24 8.12 -2.02
C GLN A 133 1.72 6.94 -2.86
N ALA A 134 0.53 7.06 -3.43
CA ALA A 134 -0.05 6.04 -4.30
C ALA A 134 0.77 5.79 -5.57
N GLN A 135 1.40 6.82 -6.11
CA GLN A 135 2.25 6.71 -7.30
C GLN A 135 3.58 6.01 -6.97
N ARG A 136 4.21 6.36 -5.85
CA ARG A 136 5.57 5.92 -5.53
C ARG A 136 5.66 4.62 -4.74
N LEU A 137 4.63 4.26 -3.95
CA LEU A 137 4.68 3.07 -3.10
C LEU A 137 5.00 1.79 -3.87
N PHE A 138 4.48 1.64 -5.08
CA PHE A 138 4.69 0.42 -5.86
C PHE A 138 6.16 0.25 -6.27
N ASP A 139 6.78 1.33 -6.73
CA ASP A 139 8.19 1.32 -7.14
C ASP A 139 9.10 1.15 -5.92
N ALA A 140 8.78 1.79 -4.80
CA ALA A 140 9.52 1.60 -3.56
C ALA A 140 9.46 0.14 -3.06
N LEU A 141 8.30 -0.52 -3.09
CA LEU A 141 8.19 -1.93 -2.73
C LEU A 141 8.98 -2.85 -3.68
N ARG A 142 9.03 -2.55 -4.98
CA ARG A 142 9.86 -3.30 -5.94
C ARG A 142 11.35 -3.09 -5.71
N SER A 143 11.74 -1.87 -5.33
CA SER A 143 13.14 -1.55 -5.03
C SER A 143 13.68 -2.37 -3.87
N LEU A 144 12.85 -2.73 -2.88
CA LEU A 144 13.25 -3.62 -1.78
C LEU A 144 13.82 -4.95 -2.29
N ASP A 145 13.14 -5.58 -3.26
CA ASP A 145 13.59 -6.85 -3.84
C ASP A 145 14.88 -6.68 -4.65
N ALA A 146 14.97 -5.61 -5.44
CA ALA A 146 16.14 -5.32 -6.26
C ALA A 146 17.40 -5.04 -5.42
N MET A 147 17.21 -4.49 -4.22
CA MET A 147 18.28 -4.16 -3.28
C MET A 147 18.59 -5.29 -2.29
N GLY A 148 17.88 -6.43 -2.36
CA GLY A 148 18.07 -7.55 -1.45
C GLY A 148 17.69 -7.25 0.01
N ILE A 149 16.73 -6.36 0.23
CA ILE A 149 16.26 -5.99 1.56
C ILE A 149 15.47 -7.16 2.17
N HIS A 150 15.74 -7.45 3.45
CA HIS A 150 15.05 -8.49 4.21
C HIS A 150 13.93 -7.93 5.08
N THR A 151 14.13 -6.73 5.63
CA THR A 151 13.14 -6.08 6.50
C THR A 151 12.97 -4.62 6.09
N ALA A 152 11.73 -4.19 5.94
CA ALA A 152 11.39 -2.82 5.60
C ALA A 152 10.39 -2.25 6.62
N TYR A 153 10.78 -1.19 7.31
CA TYR A 153 9.90 -0.44 8.18
C TYR A 153 9.20 0.64 7.39
N ALA A 154 7.88 0.71 7.47
CA ALA A 154 7.09 1.64 6.67
C ALA A 154 6.31 2.63 7.55
N ARG A 155 6.33 3.90 7.15
CA ARG A 155 5.42 4.92 7.70
C ARG A 155 3.97 4.51 7.41
N CYS A 156 3.10 4.62 8.42
CA CYS A 156 1.68 4.30 8.24
C CYS A 156 0.98 5.46 7.51
N PRO A 157 0.39 5.23 6.32
CA PRO A 157 -0.39 6.25 5.63
C PRO A 157 -1.69 6.58 6.35
N GLU A 158 -2.27 7.74 6.01
CA GLU A 158 -3.62 8.08 6.47
C GLU A 158 -4.65 7.08 5.94
N LYS A 159 -5.61 6.70 6.81
CA LYS A 159 -6.67 5.74 6.47
C LYS A 159 -7.92 6.40 5.90
N GLN A 160 -7.77 7.51 5.15
CA GLN A 160 -8.89 8.24 4.56
C GLN A 160 -8.68 8.48 3.06
N GLY A 161 -9.78 8.52 2.32
CA GLY A 161 -9.76 8.79 0.88
C GLY A 161 -8.79 7.89 0.10
N VAL A 162 -7.89 8.49 -0.67
CA VAL A 162 -6.83 7.79 -1.41
C VAL A 162 -5.81 7.14 -0.46
N GLY A 163 -5.58 7.72 0.72
CA GLY A 163 -4.69 7.17 1.73
C GLY A 163 -5.10 5.78 2.22
N LEU A 164 -6.42 5.50 2.31
CA LEU A 164 -6.92 4.16 2.61
C LEU A 164 -6.47 3.13 1.56
N ALA A 165 -6.39 3.53 0.30
CA ALA A 165 -5.91 2.65 -0.76
C ALA A 165 -4.40 2.41 -0.68
N VAL A 166 -3.61 3.43 -0.27
CA VAL A 166 -2.18 3.30 0.02
C VAL A 166 -1.97 2.35 1.20
N TYR A 167 -2.70 2.60 2.30
CA TYR A 167 -2.67 1.76 3.49
C TYR A 167 -3.02 0.30 3.19
N ASN A 168 -4.14 0.06 2.48
CA ASN A 168 -4.54 -1.30 2.10
C ASN A 168 -3.47 -2.02 1.26
N ARG A 169 -2.81 -1.29 0.35
CA ARG A 169 -1.71 -1.84 -0.44
C ARG A 169 -0.51 -2.22 0.45
N LEU A 170 -0.14 -1.34 1.37
CA LEU A 170 0.96 -1.58 2.29
C LEU A 170 0.64 -2.74 3.25
N LEU A 171 -0.60 -2.80 3.76
CA LEU A 171 -1.08 -3.90 4.59
C LEU A 171 -0.96 -5.24 3.86
N ARG A 172 -1.27 -5.29 2.55
CA ARG A 172 -1.10 -6.51 1.74
C ARG A 172 0.37 -6.88 1.52
N ALA A 173 1.26 -5.91 1.46
CA ALA A 173 2.69 -6.19 1.40
C ALA A 173 3.22 -6.73 2.74
N ALA A 174 2.63 -6.30 3.87
CA ALA A 174 3.01 -6.71 5.22
C ALA A 174 2.36 -8.04 5.69
N ALA A 175 1.27 -8.48 5.05
CA ALA A 175 0.39 -9.54 5.56
C ALA A 175 0.75 -10.96 5.13
N PHE A 176 1.88 -11.16 4.49
CA PHE A 176 2.24 -12.46 3.94
C PHE A 176 3.51 -13.01 4.60
N GLU A 177 3.39 -13.40 5.84
CA GLU A 177 4.20 -14.44 6.46
C GLU A 177 3.42 -15.73 6.62
#